data_6b9207e333511f6275cb35ab5fbfd9ce
#
_entry.id   6b9207e333511f6275cb35ab5fbfd9ce
#
_cell.length_a   1.000
_cell.length_b   1.000
_cell.length_c   1.000
_cell.angle_alpha   90.00
_cell.angle_beta   90.00
_cell.angle_gamma   90.00
#
_symmetry.space_group_name_H-M   'P 1'
#
loop_
_entity.id
_entity.type
_entity.pdbx_description
1 polymer ?
#
loop_
_entity_poly.entity_id
_entity_poly.type
_entity_poly.pdbx_seq_one_letter_code
_entity_poly.pdbx_strand_id
1 'polypeptide(L)'
;MSLDCLTPTGQQWISRQSTLTQIIAESYRVDAIETSRTSSASIDTLFARDGVLTAIAEIKCRDMSYAQLQDYGSYLITDDKIQRGCRLSAELQVPFFLFVGLRPDHRIVYWKISDAAGIMTADTVVSPTTTKRTCNDATVIERMNAYVDLATMRELHYTGDTSW
;
A
#
# COMPACT_ATOMS: atom_id res chain seq x y z
N MET A 1 -10.71 20.42 3.41
CA MET A 1 -9.76 19.63 2.58
C MET A 1 -10.59 18.68 1.72
N SER A 2 -10.62 18.90 0.42
CA SER A 2 -11.32 17.96 -0.47
C SER A 2 -10.52 16.67 -0.51
N LEU A 3 -11.12 15.55 -0.15
CA LEU A 3 -10.51 14.24 -0.27
C LEU A 3 -10.48 13.86 -1.76
N ASP A 4 -9.33 13.46 -2.25
CA ASP A 4 -9.15 13.01 -3.65
C ASP A 4 -10.11 11.90 -4.06
N CYS A 5 -10.58 11.12 -3.08
CA CYS A 5 -11.55 10.05 -3.27
C CYS A 5 -12.92 10.54 -3.82
N LEU A 6 -13.24 11.83 -3.72
CA LEU A 6 -14.49 12.39 -4.24
C LEU A 6 -14.38 12.84 -5.70
N THR A 7 -13.21 12.84 -6.29
CA THR A 7 -13.02 13.15 -7.73
C THR A 7 -13.24 11.91 -8.60
N PRO A 8 -13.64 12.06 -9.88
CA PRO A 8 -13.77 10.91 -10.79
C PRO A 8 -12.48 10.09 -10.91
N THR A 9 -11.34 10.76 -10.96
CA THR A 9 -10.02 10.11 -10.97
C THR A 9 -9.76 9.37 -9.66
N GLY A 10 -10.07 9.97 -8.50
CA GLY A 10 -9.95 9.34 -7.19
C GLY A 10 -10.83 8.10 -7.07
N GLN A 11 -12.08 8.16 -7.55
CA GLN A 11 -12.99 7.00 -7.56
C GLN A 11 -12.44 5.85 -8.41
N GLN A 12 -11.82 6.15 -9.55
CA GLN A 12 -11.18 5.14 -10.38
C GLN A 12 -10.01 4.45 -9.67
N TRP A 13 -9.18 5.22 -8.96
CA TRP A 13 -8.08 4.66 -8.16
C TRP A 13 -8.58 3.80 -6.99
N ILE A 14 -9.65 4.23 -6.32
CA ILE A 14 -10.30 3.43 -5.27
C ILE A 14 -10.80 2.10 -5.82
N SER A 15 -11.49 2.11 -6.95
CA SER A 15 -11.99 0.89 -7.59
C SER A 15 -10.85 -0.09 -7.91
N ARG A 16 -9.73 0.40 -8.46
CA ARG A 16 -8.54 -0.42 -8.72
C ARG A 16 -7.93 -0.99 -7.46
N GLN A 17 -7.82 -0.18 -6.39
CA GLN A 17 -7.33 -0.65 -5.11
C GLN A 17 -8.23 -1.74 -4.51
N SER A 18 -9.55 -1.59 -4.60
CA SER A 18 -10.50 -2.61 -4.14
C SER A 18 -10.36 -3.92 -4.92
N THR A 19 -10.21 -3.86 -6.24
CA THR A 19 -9.94 -5.05 -7.05
C THR A 19 -8.63 -5.73 -6.63
N LEU A 20 -7.58 -4.95 -6.43
CA LEU A 20 -6.29 -5.44 -5.97
C LEU A 20 -6.40 -6.10 -4.59
N THR A 21 -7.15 -5.49 -3.67
CA THR A 21 -7.43 -6.04 -2.34
C THR A 21 -8.10 -7.41 -2.42
N GLN A 22 -9.07 -7.58 -3.32
CA GLN A 22 -9.75 -8.85 -3.57
C GLN A 22 -8.78 -9.94 -4.05
N ILE A 23 -7.95 -9.63 -5.05
CA ILE A 23 -6.94 -10.55 -5.58
C ILE A 23 -5.99 -11.01 -4.47
N ILE A 24 -5.53 -10.10 -3.62
CA ILE A 24 -4.66 -10.41 -2.49
C ILE A 24 -5.40 -11.34 -1.50
N ALA A 25 -6.62 -10.99 -1.14
CA ALA A 25 -7.43 -11.77 -0.20
C ALA A 25 -7.68 -13.20 -0.70
N GLU A 26 -8.04 -13.36 -1.96
CA GLU A 26 -8.25 -14.67 -2.59
C GLU A 26 -6.95 -15.49 -2.63
N SER A 27 -5.82 -14.86 -3.00
CA SER A 27 -4.52 -15.52 -3.08
C SER A 27 -4.05 -16.10 -1.74
N TYR A 28 -4.36 -15.40 -0.65
CA TYR A 28 -4.00 -15.82 0.71
C TYR A 28 -5.13 -16.55 1.44
N ARG A 29 -6.32 -16.68 0.83
CA ARG A 29 -7.52 -17.26 1.44
C ARG A 29 -7.84 -16.60 2.78
N VAL A 30 -7.98 -15.28 2.75
CA VAL A 30 -8.35 -14.44 3.88
C VAL A 30 -9.52 -13.54 3.50
N ASP A 31 -10.25 -13.09 4.51
CA ASP A 31 -11.26 -12.04 4.34
C ASP A 31 -10.59 -10.68 4.39
N ALA A 32 -10.98 -9.78 3.48
CA ALA A 32 -10.52 -8.41 3.47
C ALA A 32 -11.59 -7.48 4.02
N ILE A 33 -11.20 -6.65 5.00
CA ILE A 33 -12.05 -5.61 5.58
C ILE A 33 -11.42 -4.27 5.20
N GLU A 34 -11.99 -3.60 4.20
CA GLU A 34 -11.50 -2.30 3.77
C GLU A 34 -11.91 -1.21 4.77
N THR A 35 -10.98 -0.32 5.07
CA THR A 35 -11.24 0.84 5.93
C THR A 35 -12.01 1.92 5.16
N SER A 36 -12.53 2.92 5.88
CA SER A 36 -13.27 4.03 5.26
C SER A 36 -12.45 4.73 4.17
N ARG A 37 -13.07 4.92 3.01
CA ARG A 37 -12.50 5.67 1.87
C ARG A 37 -12.90 7.15 1.90
N THR A 38 -13.79 7.53 2.80
CA THR A 38 -14.30 8.91 2.95
C THR A 38 -13.66 9.66 4.12
N SER A 39 -12.81 8.99 4.88
CA SER A 39 -12.04 9.57 5.99
C SER A 39 -10.58 9.16 5.91
N SER A 40 -9.72 9.91 6.62
CA SER A 40 -8.29 9.57 6.71
C SER A 40 -8.10 8.36 7.61
N ALA A 41 -7.99 7.17 7.02
CA ALA A 41 -7.66 5.95 7.73
C ALA A 41 -6.14 5.78 7.86
N SER A 42 -5.70 5.14 8.94
CA SER A 42 -4.28 4.86 9.19
C SER A 42 -3.71 3.81 8.24
N ILE A 43 -4.56 2.87 7.82
CA ILE A 43 -4.26 1.79 6.86
C ILE A 43 -5.45 1.61 5.91
N ASP A 44 -5.23 0.89 4.81
CA ASP A 44 -6.27 0.66 3.80
C ASP A 44 -7.12 -0.59 4.09
N THR A 45 -6.52 -1.66 4.63
CA THR A 45 -7.19 -2.97 4.75
C THR A 45 -6.73 -3.75 5.98
N LEU A 46 -7.67 -4.47 6.60
CA LEU A 46 -7.40 -5.51 7.57
C LEU A 46 -7.68 -6.87 6.91
N PHE A 47 -6.82 -7.85 7.16
CA PHE A 47 -7.01 -9.23 6.69
C PHE A 47 -7.31 -10.15 7.87
N ALA A 48 -8.35 -10.96 7.73
CA ALA A 48 -8.76 -11.93 8.74
C ALA A 48 -8.86 -13.34 8.15
N ARG A 49 -8.66 -14.36 8.96
CA ARG A 49 -8.89 -15.75 8.62
C ARG A 49 -9.71 -16.38 9.73
N ASP A 50 -10.83 -17.01 9.37
CA ASP A 50 -11.74 -17.63 10.34
C ASP A 50 -12.15 -16.67 11.48
N GLY A 51 -12.39 -15.40 11.15
CA GLY A 51 -12.76 -14.35 12.09
C GLY A 51 -11.61 -13.81 12.95
N VAL A 52 -10.38 -14.29 12.76
CA VAL A 52 -9.19 -13.83 13.49
C VAL A 52 -8.35 -12.90 12.61
N LEU A 53 -8.05 -11.71 13.12
CA LEU A 53 -7.18 -10.75 12.43
C LEU A 53 -5.76 -11.36 12.26
N THR A 54 -5.24 -11.33 11.04
CA THR A 54 -3.95 -11.94 10.68
C THR A 54 -2.93 -10.95 10.16
N ALA A 55 -3.36 -9.83 9.58
CA ALA A 55 -2.48 -8.80 9.05
C ALA A 55 -3.24 -7.49 8.83
N ILE A 56 -2.47 -6.41 8.72
CA ILE A 56 -2.94 -5.12 8.21
C ILE A 56 -2.12 -4.70 7.00
N ALA A 57 -2.70 -3.89 6.12
CA ALA A 57 -2.01 -3.50 4.89
C ALA A 57 -2.34 -2.08 4.43
N GLU A 58 -1.34 -1.46 3.83
CA GLU A 58 -1.48 -0.33 2.90
C GLU A 58 -1.43 -0.89 1.48
N ILE A 59 -2.38 -0.49 0.63
CA ILE A 59 -2.51 -0.99 -0.75
C ILE A 59 -2.42 0.18 -1.72
N LYS A 60 -1.53 0.05 -2.69
CA LYS A 60 -1.31 1.06 -3.73
C LYS A 60 -1.43 0.45 -5.12
N CYS A 61 -2.01 1.21 -6.03
CA CYS A 61 -1.97 0.91 -7.46
C CYS A 61 -1.16 2.01 -8.15
N ARG A 62 -0.26 1.64 -9.05
CA ARG A 62 0.66 2.58 -9.73
C ARG A 62 0.73 2.34 -11.23
N ASP A 63 0.76 3.44 -11.98
CA ASP A 63 1.11 3.46 -13.40
C ASP A 63 2.65 3.44 -13.56
N MET A 64 3.27 2.44 -13.00
CA MET A 64 4.71 2.23 -12.98
C MET A 64 4.97 0.79 -13.39
N SER A 65 5.92 0.57 -14.30
CA SER A 65 6.35 -0.78 -14.66
C SER A 65 7.31 -1.37 -13.62
N TYR A 66 7.44 -2.68 -13.63
CA TYR A 66 8.41 -3.38 -12.78
C TYR A 66 9.85 -2.92 -13.09
N ALA A 67 10.17 -2.71 -14.38
CA ALA A 67 11.48 -2.21 -14.79
C ALA A 67 11.76 -0.82 -14.20
N GLN A 68 10.79 0.10 -14.26
CA GLN A 68 10.93 1.41 -13.63
C GLN A 68 11.13 1.34 -12.12
N LEU A 69 10.43 0.42 -11.43
CA LEU A 69 10.62 0.19 -10.00
C LEU A 69 12.05 -0.29 -9.71
N GLN A 70 12.57 -1.22 -10.52
CA GLN A 70 13.95 -1.70 -10.40
C GLN A 70 14.99 -0.58 -10.63
N ASP A 71 14.76 0.27 -11.62
CA ASP A 71 15.64 1.41 -11.93
C ASP A 71 15.68 2.43 -10.79
N TYR A 72 14.56 2.62 -10.06
CA TYR A 72 14.53 3.49 -8.87
C TYR A 72 15.25 2.90 -7.66
N GLY A 73 15.40 1.58 -7.58
CA GLY A 73 16.07 0.88 -6.49
C GLY A 73 15.31 0.90 -5.16
N SER A 74 14.20 1.61 -5.07
CA SER A 74 13.34 1.70 -3.87
C SER A 74 11.93 2.12 -4.23
N TYR A 75 10.97 1.82 -3.35
CA TYR A 75 9.60 2.31 -3.47
C TYR A 75 9.35 3.48 -2.52
N LEU A 76 8.81 4.57 -3.06
CA LEU A 76 8.50 5.79 -2.31
C LEU A 76 7.09 5.75 -1.73
N ILE A 77 6.97 5.94 -0.43
CA ILE A 77 5.72 6.10 0.29
C ILE A 77 5.88 7.20 1.35
N THR A 78 4.80 7.88 1.72
CA THR A 78 4.83 8.87 2.80
C THR A 78 5.22 8.20 4.12
N ASP A 79 6.21 8.76 4.82
CA ASP A 79 6.71 8.21 6.10
C ASP A 79 5.60 8.08 7.15
N ASP A 80 4.69 9.04 7.22
CA ASP A 80 3.53 9.00 8.12
C ASP A 80 2.70 7.70 7.96
N LYS A 81 2.55 7.17 6.75
CA LYS A 81 1.86 5.90 6.50
C LYS A 81 2.61 4.71 7.09
N ILE A 82 3.93 4.71 6.96
CA ILE A 82 4.79 3.67 7.56
C ILE A 82 4.70 3.72 9.09
N GLN A 83 4.85 4.90 9.68
CA GLN A 83 4.83 5.08 11.13
C GLN A 83 3.47 4.67 11.74
N ARG A 84 2.36 5.08 11.11
CA ARG A 84 1.02 4.69 11.57
C ARG A 84 0.78 3.20 11.43
N GLY A 85 1.20 2.60 10.32
CA GLY A 85 1.08 1.16 10.10
C GLY A 85 1.85 0.35 11.12
N CYS A 86 3.11 0.71 11.42
CA CYS A 86 3.93 0.04 12.43
C CYS A 86 3.32 0.18 13.83
N ARG A 87 2.82 1.35 14.20
CA ARG A 87 2.14 1.55 15.49
C ARG A 87 0.91 0.67 15.62
N LEU A 88 0.05 0.69 14.61
CA LEU A 88 -1.18 -0.12 14.62
C LEU A 88 -0.87 -1.62 14.61
N SER A 89 0.18 -2.04 13.89
CA SER A 89 0.70 -3.41 13.90
C SER A 89 1.04 -3.87 15.32
N ALA A 90 1.76 -3.05 16.09
CA ALA A 90 2.09 -3.34 17.48
C ALA A 90 0.85 -3.41 18.39
N GLU A 91 -0.09 -2.47 18.21
CA GLU A 91 -1.34 -2.42 18.99
C GLU A 91 -2.23 -3.65 18.74
N LEU A 92 -2.34 -4.08 17.48
CA LEU A 92 -3.16 -5.22 17.07
C LEU A 92 -2.41 -6.56 17.13
N GLN A 93 -1.11 -6.54 17.38
CA GLN A 93 -0.24 -7.73 17.41
C GLN A 93 -0.28 -8.56 16.13
N VAL A 94 -0.34 -7.89 14.98
CA VAL A 94 -0.31 -8.51 13.64
C VAL A 94 0.68 -7.79 12.73
N PRO A 95 1.29 -8.47 11.74
CA PRO A 95 2.24 -7.83 10.82
C PRO A 95 1.56 -6.79 9.92
N PHE A 96 2.36 -5.79 9.52
CA PHE A 96 1.97 -4.76 8.57
C PHE A 96 2.64 -5.00 7.21
N PHE A 97 1.84 -4.99 6.15
CA PHE A 97 2.28 -5.18 4.77
C PHE A 97 2.01 -3.93 3.92
N LEU A 98 2.89 -3.70 2.95
CA LEU A 98 2.67 -2.78 1.84
C LEU A 98 2.53 -3.61 0.57
N PHE A 99 1.40 -3.51 -0.12
CA PHE A 99 1.18 -4.09 -1.44
C PHE A 99 1.11 -3.00 -2.51
N VAL A 100 1.78 -3.23 -3.63
CA VAL A 100 1.80 -2.32 -4.76
C VAL A 100 1.47 -3.08 -6.04
N GLY A 101 0.34 -2.72 -6.65
CA GLY A 101 -0.01 -3.17 -7.99
C GLY A 101 0.68 -2.30 -9.03
N LEU A 102 1.48 -2.91 -9.87
CA LEU A 102 2.17 -2.32 -11.01
C LEU A 102 1.31 -2.55 -12.26
N ARG A 103 0.47 -1.57 -12.58
CA ARG A 103 -0.58 -1.72 -13.58
C ARG A 103 -0.08 -2.08 -14.99
N PRO A 104 0.99 -1.46 -15.52
CA PRO A 104 1.46 -1.80 -16.87
C PRO A 104 1.86 -3.26 -17.07
N ASP A 105 2.36 -3.89 -15.99
CA ASP A 105 2.84 -5.28 -16.05
C ASP A 105 1.86 -6.27 -15.42
N HIS A 106 0.76 -5.78 -14.85
CA HIS A 106 -0.18 -6.58 -14.07
C HIS A 106 0.51 -7.42 -12.98
N ARG A 107 1.50 -6.82 -12.31
CA ARG A 107 2.25 -7.44 -11.22
C ARG A 107 1.85 -6.85 -9.88
N ILE A 108 1.83 -7.70 -8.87
CA ILE A 108 1.64 -7.28 -7.47
C ILE A 108 2.93 -7.59 -6.74
N VAL A 109 3.58 -6.54 -6.25
CA VAL A 109 4.75 -6.67 -5.38
C VAL A 109 4.39 -6.27 -3.96
N TYR A 110 5.11 -6.81 -2.96
CA TYR A 110 4.83 -6.48 -1.58
C TYR A 110 6.05 -6.58 -0.68
N TRP A 111 5.95 -5.87 0.44
CA TRP A 111 6.91 -5.91 1.55
C TRP A 111 6.18 -6.22 2.84
N LYS A 112 6.80 -7.01 3.70
CA LYS A 112 6.46 -7.02 5.11
C LYS A 112 7.18 -5.84 5.76
N ILE A 113 6.45 -4.80 6.07
CA ILE A 113 7.02 -3.56 6.61
C ILE A 113 7.40 -3.73 8.08
N SER A 114 6.52 -4.35 8.86
CA SER A 114 6.81 -4.67 10.27
C SER A 114 6.31 -6.05 10.65
N ASP A 115 6.90 -6.59 11.71
CA ASP A 115 6.39 -7.78 12.38
C ASP A 115 5.19 -7.44 13.29
N ALA A 116 4.67 -8.44 14.02
CA ALA A 116 3.53 -8.27 14.92
C ALA A 116 3.83 -7.42 16.17
N ALA A 117 5.08 -7.12 16.45
CA ALA A 117 5.49 -6.20 17.51
C ALA A 117 5.66 -4.75 17.00
N GLY A 118 5.40 -4.52 15.70
CA GLY A 118 5.59 -3.22 15.06
C GLY A 118 7.05 -2.89 14.74
N ILE A 119 7.95 -3.87 14.88
CA ILE A 119 9.38 -3.70 14.59
C ILE A 119 9.55 -3.78 13.08
N MET A 120 10.19 -2.77 12.48
CA MET A 120 10.42 -2.72 11.05
C MET A 120 11.28 -3.89 10.57
N THR A 121 10.84 -4.55 9.51
CA THR A 121 11.53 -5.67 8.86
C THR A 121 11.99 -5.33 7.43
N ALA A 122 11.52 -4.23 6.87
CA ALA A 122 11.99 -3.69 5.60
C ALA A 122 12.95 -2.54 5.82
N ASP A 123 14.08 -2.55 5.13
CA ASP A 123 15.02 -1.43 5.16
C ASP A 123 14.41 -0.19 4.52
N THR A 124 14.42 0.92 5.24
CA THR A 124 13.84 2.19 4.79
C THR A 124 14.77 3.35 5.10
N VAL A 125 14.88 4.25 4.12
CA VAL A 125 15.55 5.54 4.29
C VAL A 125 14.49 6.63 4.28
N VAL A 126 14.48 7.48 5.29
CA VAL A 126 13.52 8.59 5.38
C VAL A 126 14.22 9.90 5.03
N SER A 127 13.65 10.66 4.10
CA SER A 127 14.14 11.98 3.75
C SER A 127 13.03 12.93 3.31
N PRO A 128 13.23 14.26 3.48
CA PRO A 128 12.31 15.23 2.92
C PRO A 128 12.40 15.22 1.39
N THR A 129 11.25 15.13 0.75
CA THR A 129 11.19 15.12 -0.72
C THR A 129 9.95 15.85 -1.19
N THR A 130 10.09 16.56 -2.27
CA THR A 130 9.01 17.26 -2.93
C THR A 130 8.20 16.29 -3.79
N THR A 131 6.91 16.12 -3.49
CA THR A 131 6.00 15.26 -4.24
C THR A 131 4.78 16.04 -4.71
N LYS A 132 4.21 15.64 -5.84
CA LYS A 132 2.92 16.18 -6.29
C LYS A 132 1.81 15.65 -5.40
N ARG A 133 0.87 16.50 -5.06
CA ARG A 133 -0.41 16.03 -4.49
C ARG A 133 -1.14 15.20 -5.54
N THR A 134 -1.87 14.21 -5.06
CA THR A 134 -2.71 13.35 -5.91
C THR A 134 -3.96 14.11 -6.42
N CYS A 135 -4.26 15.27 -5.85
CA CYS A 135 -5.35 16.11 -6.26
C CYS A 135 -5.07 16.89 -7.55
N ASN A 136 -6.16 17.28 -8.24
CA ASN A 136 -6.14 17.93 -9.56
C ASN A 136 -5.40 19.28 -9.64
N ASP A 137 -4.95 19.85 -8.53
CA ASP A 137 -4.29 21.15 -8.48
C ASP A 137 -2.79 21.09 -8.81
N ALA A 138 -2.24 19.88 -8.98
CA ALA A 138 -0.83 19.62 -9.25
C ALA A 138 0.14 20.32 -8.24
N THR A 139 -0.37 20.72 -7.07
CA THR A 139 0.43 21.40 -6.06
C THR A 139 1.55 20.48 -5.60
N VAL A 140 2.74 21.04 -5.61
CA VAL A 140 3.93 20.36 -5.12
C VAL A 140 4.08 20.66 -3.64
N ILE A 141 4.22 19.61 -2.83
CA ILE A 141 4.43 19.76 -1.39
C ILE A 141 5.68 18.99 -0.97
N GLU A 142 6.42 19.58 -0.06
CA GLU A 142 7.49 18.88 0.65
C GLU A 142 6.91 18.07 1.79
N ARG A 143 7.33 16.83 1.91
CA ARG A 143 6.93 15.94 3.02
C ARG A 143 8.04 14.93 3.30
N MET A 144 8.03 14.37 4.50
CA MET A 144 8.87 13.24 4.82
C MET A 144 8.36 12.00 4.08
N ASN A 145 9.22 11.42 3.28
CA ASN A 145 8.95 10.19 2.55
C ASN A 145 9.91 9.09 2.97
N ALA A 146 9.40 7.87 3.02
CA ALA A 146 10.16 6.65 3.24
C ALA A 146 10.45 6.01 1.87
N TYR A 147 11.69 5.63 1.66
CA TYR A 147 12.17 4.89 0.50
C TYR A 147 12.41 3.46 0.96
N VAL A 148 11.50 2.57 0.60
CA VAL A 148 11.56 1.15 0.99
C VAL A 148 12.46 0.42 0.02
N ASP A 149 13.54 -0.19 0.52
CA ASP A 149 14.50 -0.93 -0.28
C ASP A 149 13.85 -2.16 -0.94
N LEU A 150 14.31 -2.51 -2.15
CA LEU A 150 13.78 -3.63 -2.91
C LEU A 150 14.32 -5.00 -2.44
N ALA A 151 15.35 -5.05 -1.59
CA ALA A 151 16.00 -6.30 -1.18
C ALA A 151 15.04 -7.29 -0.50
N THR A 152 14.03 -6.78 0.23
CA THR A 152 13.01 -7.61 0.88
C THR A 152 11.69 -7.67 0.13
N MET A 153 11.63 -7.08 -1.07
CA MET A 153 10.46 -7.13 -1.94
C MET A 153 10.17 -8.56 -2.39
N ARG A 154 8.90 -8.90 -2.41
CA ARG A 154 8.39 -10.16 -2.94
C ARG A 154 7.33 -9.90 -4.00
N GLU A 155 7.10 -10.86 -4.87
CA GLU A 155 6.03 -10.82 -5.84
C GLU A 155 4.92 -11.79 -5.46
N LEU A 156 3.68 -11.35 -5.56
CA LEU A 156 2.50 -12.20 -5.41
C LEU A 156 2.16 -12.79 -6.77
N HIS A 157 2.26 -14.10 -6.89
CA HIS A 157 1.79 -14.82 -8.07
C HIS A 157 0.31 -15.15 -7.89
N TYR A 158 -0.52 -14.74 -8.82
CA TYR A 158 -1.95 -15.01 -8.84
C TYR A 158 -2.40 -15.47 -10.23
N THR A 159 -3.45 -16.29 -10.25
CA THR A 159 -4.08 -16.78 -11.47
C THR A 159 -5.49 -16.21 -11.52
N GLY A 160 -5.80 -15.37 -12.51
CA GLY A 160 -7.12 -14.76 -12.62
C GLY A 160 -7.15 -13.58 -13.58
N ASP A 161 -8.30 -12.93 -13.66
CA ASP A 161 -8.48 -11.72 -14.46
C ASP A 161 -7.61 -10.58 -13.92
N THR A 162 -6.81 -10.00 -14.79
CA THR A 162 -5.84 -8.93 -14.49
C THR A 162 -6.36 -7.54 -14.84
N SER A 163 -7.66 -7.35 -14.99
CA SER A 163 -8.30 -6.09 -15.40
C SER A 163 -8.43 -5.03 -14.29
N TRP A 164 -7.36 -4.75 -13.57
CA TRP A 164 -7.33 -3.69 -12.55
C TRP A 164 -6.43 -2.50 -12.89
#